data_5324daa538476a2eeb7009e192ebe6ec
#
_entry.id   5324daa538476a2eeb7009e192ebe6ec
#
_cell.length_a   1.000
_cell.length_b   1.000
_cell.length_c   1.000
_cell.angle_alpha   90.00
_cell.angle_beta   90.00
_cell.angle_gamma   90.00
#
_symmetry.space_group_name_H-M   'P 1'
#
loop_
_entity.id
_entity.type
_entity.pdbx_description
1 polymer ?
#
loop_
_entity_poly.entity_id
_entity_poly.type
_entity_poly.pdbx_seq_one_letter_code
_entity_poly.pdbx_strand_id
1 'polypeptide(L)'
;MLFRTFFLATIGLSTVSAAHADGAITKIITAADSKRLEQYQQTKTKAVAEAKATGAAADVRLVDDLLNKPGLPFSQDFDMTGNWQCRTIKLGGMAPALIVYGWFKCKVTDDGSGWALEKISGSQRTKGRFYTESDTRLTYLGTGYVSDQKPVKYGAGPKTDEAGYAYRTGKNAFRIELPAPYYESLLNVMEFRR
;
A
#
# COMPACT_ATOMS: atom_id res chain seq x y z
N MET A 1 -24.67 -62.95 28.26
CA MET A 1 -24.97 -61.51 28.44
C MET A 1 -23.69 -60.76 28.14
N LEU A 2 -23.53 -60.21 26.90
CA LEU A 2 -22.37 -59.41 26.53
C LEU A 2 -22.76 -57.93 26.55
N PHE A 3 -22.13 -57.16 27.48
CA PHE A 3 -22.23 -55.70 27.51
C PHE A 3 -21.25 -55.13 26.46
N ARG A 4 -21.78 -54.45 25.42
CA ARG A 4 -21.00 -53.63 24.48
C ARG A 4 -20.99 -52.18 24.99
N THR A 5 -19.82 -51.77 25.44
CA THR A 5 -19.55 -50.35 25.81
C THR A 5 -19.28 -49.57 24.55
N PHE A 6 -20.15 -48.57 24.24
CA PHE A 6 -19.92 -47.58 23.16
C PHE A 6 -19.06 -46.44 23.70
N PHE A 7 -17.88 -46.26 23.11
CA PHE A 7 -17.05 -45.08 23.34
C PHE A 7 -17.53 -44.00 22.35
N LEU A 8 -18.10 -42.90 22.86
CA LEU A 8 -18.35 -41.67 22.09
C LEU A 8 -17.03 -40.87 22.04
N ALA A 9 -16.43 -40.77 20.85
CA ALA A 9 -15.32 -39.86 20.60
C ALA A 9 -15.90 -38.46 20.30
N THR A 10 -15.70 -37.51 21.20
CA THR A 10 -16.00 -36.09 20.99
C THR A 10 -14.89 -35.45 20.17
N ILE A 11 -15.17 -35.14 18.91
CA ILE A 11 -14.27 -34.33 18.05
C ILE A 11 -14.42 -32.88 18.48
N GLY A 12 -13.42 -32.38 19.19
CA GLY A 12 -13.31 -30.96 19.52
C GLY A 12 -12.96 -30.15 18.29
N LEU A 13 -13.89 -29.33 17.80
CA LEU A 13 -13.66 -28.36 16.72
C LEU A 13 -12.85 -27.19 17.31
N SER A 14 -11.53 -27.19 17.10
CA SER A 14 -10.69 -26.05 17.44
C SER A 14 -10.95 -24.91 16.43
N THR A 15 -11.70 -23.90 16.81
CA THR A 15 -11.82 -22.66 16.04
C THR A 15 -10.51 -21.89 16.15
N VAL A 16 -9.72 -21.89 15.09
CA VAL A 16 -8.56 -20.99 14.94
C VAL A 16 -9.11 -19.60 14.74
N SER A 17 -9.13 -18.80 15.80
CA SER A 17 -9.39 -17.36 15.68
C SER A 17 -8.25 -16.72 14.90
N ALA A 18 -8.52 -16.26 13.68
CA ALA A 18 -7.63 -15.37 12.97
C ALA A 18 -7.51 -14.09 13.82
N ALA A 19 -6.34 -13.87 14.41
CA ALA A 19 -6.03 -12.62 15.08
C ALA A 19 -5.99 -11.52 14.01
N HIS A 20 -7.04 -10.72 13.93
CA HIS A 20 -7.05 -9.54 13.06
C HIS A 20 -6.09 -8.51 13.65
N ALA A 21 -5.10 -8.11 12.85
CA ALA A 21 -4.15 -7.04 13.19
C ALA A 21 -4.80 -5.63 13.20
N ASP A 22 -6.12 -5.54 13.09
CA ASP A 22 -6.91 -4.30 13.07
C ASP A 22 -6.70 -3.42 14.32
N GLY A 23 -6.34 -4.00 15.46
CA GLY A 23 -6.15 -3.27 16.70
C GLY A 23 -4.93 -2.33 16.75
N ALA A 24 -3.92 -2.55 15.90
CA ALA A 24 -2.71 -1.74 15.90
C ALA A 24 -2.87 -0.46 15.07
N ILE A 25 -3.44 -0.58 13.88
CA ILE A 25 -3.56 0.56 12.95
C ILE A 25 -4.53 1.63 13.46
N THR A 26 -5.66 1.24 14.07
CA THR A 26 -6.66 2.18 14.62
C THR A 26 -6.12 3.10 15.70
N LYS A 27 -5.02 2.70 16.38
CA LYS A 27 -4.33 3.51 17.39
C LYS A 27 -3.26 4.42 16.80
N ILE A 28 -2.86 4.19 15.56
CA ILE A 28 -1.71 4.87 14.92
C ILE A 28 -2.20 5.84 13.85
N ILE A 29 -3.21 5.46 13.06
CA ILE A 29 -3.71 6.28 11.95
C ILE A 29 -4.28 7.61 12.46
N THR A 30 -3.90 8.71 11.81
CA THR A 30 -4.45 10.03 12.14
C THR A 30 -5.90 10.15 11.64
N ALA A 31 -6.71 10.99 12.29
CA ALA A 31 -8.09 11.24 11.82
C ALA A 31 -8.13 11.81 10.39
N ALA A 32 -7.12 12.60 10.00
CA ALA A 32 -6.99 13.12 8.65
C ALA A 32 -6.76 12.01 7.63
N ASP A 33 -5.91 11.03 7.96
CA ASP A 33 -5.60 9.91 7.07
C ASP A 33 -6.72 8.87 7.03
N SER A 34 -7.41 8.63 8.14
CA SER A 34 -8.64 7.82 8.14
C SER A 34 -9.65 8.37 7.13
N LYS A 35 -9.94 9.68 7.21
CA LYS A 35 -10.83 10.35 6.25
C LYS A 35 -10.33 10.27 4.81
N ARG A 36 -9.01 10.39 4.60
CA ARG A 36 -8.37 10.24 3.29
C ARG A 36 -8.61 8.85 2.70
N LEU A 37 -8.46 7.80 3.50
CA LEU A 37 -8.71 6.42 3.09
C LEU A 37 -10.19 6.11 2.89
N GLU A 38 -11.09 6.69 3.67
CA GLU A 38 -12.54 6.59 3.44
C GLU A 38 -12.94 7.14 2.06
N GLN A 39 -12.27 8.19 1.58
CA GLN A 39 -12.51 8.82 0.29
C GLN A 39 -11.68 8.21 -0.85
N TYR A 40 -10.89 7.17 -0.58
CA TYR A 40 -9.94 6.59 -1.53
C TYR A 40 -10.57 6.26 -2.89
N GLN A 41 -11.69 5.54 -2.92
CA GLN A 41 -12.29 5.11 -4.19
C GLN A 41 -12.78 6.29 -5.04
N GLN A 42 -13.39 7.29 -4.41
CA GLN A 42 -13.84 8.51 -5.09
C GLN A 42 -12.65 9.29 -5.67
N THR A 43 -11.61 9.46 -4.86
CA THR A 43 -10.38 10.16 -5.26
C THR A 43 -9.68 9.43 -6.41
N LYS A 44 -9.56 8.11 -6.34
CA LYS A 44 -8.98 7.27 -7.41
C LYS A 44 -9.75 7.42 -8.72
N THR A 45 -11.08 7.30 -8.67
CA THR A 45 -11.94 7.42 -9.86
C THR A 45 -11.74 8.78 -10.55
N LYS A 46 -11.73 9.85 -9.77
CA LYS A 46 -11.50 11.21 -10.30
C LYS A 46 -10.10 11.36 -10.89
N ALA A 47 -9.06 10.92 -10.17
CA ALA A 47 -7.68 11.02 -10.61
C ALA A 47 -7.43 10.29 -11.93
N VAL A 48 -7.96 9.07 -12.07
CA VAL A 48 -7.84 8.26 -13.28
C VAL A 48 -8.59 8.90 -14.45
N ALA A 49 -9.79 9.44 -14.22
CA ALA A 49 -10.54 10.12 -15.27
C ALA A 49 -9.79 11.35 -15.83
N GLU A 50 -9.24 12.20 -14.96
CA GLU A 50 -8.43 13.35 -15.36
C GLU A 50 -7.14 12.93 -16.10
N ALA A 51 -6.45 11.91 -15.61
CA ALA A 51 -5.25 11.37 -16.24
C ALA A 51 -5.54 10.83 -17.65
N LYS A 52 -6.65 10.13 -17.85
CA LYS A 52 -7.08 9.60 -19.15
C LYS A 52 -7.46 10.70 -20.15
N ALA A 53 -8.04 11.79 -19.67
CA ALA A 53 -8.51 12.88 -20.55
C ALA A 53 -7.35 13.63 -21.21
N THR A 54 -6.18 13.72 -20.58
CA THR A 54 -5.08 14.58 -21.05
C THR A 54 -3.70 13.88 -21.11
N GLY A 55 -3.59 12.64 -20.61
CA GLY A 55 -2.34 11.90 -20.59
C GLY A 55 -1.93 11.38 -21.98
N ALA A 56 -0.62 11.20 -22.18
CA ALA A 56 -0.11 10.53 -23.36
C ALA A 56 -0.63 9.07 -23.42
N ALA A 57 -1.05 8.62 -24.60
CA ALA A 57 -1.70 7.32 -24.78
C ALA A 57 -0.88 6.13 -24.24
N ALA A 58 0.46 6.20 -24.30
CA ALA A 58 1.33 5.16 -23.76
C ALA A 58 1.29 5.12 -22.23
N ASP A 59 1.30 6.29 -21.57
CA ASP A 59 1.25 6.42 -20.13
C ASP A 59 -0.13 6.04 -19.57
N VAL A 60 -1.20 6.39 -20.29
CA VAL A 60 -2.57 5.99 -19.94
C VAL A 60 -2.69 4.46 -19.96
N ARG A 61 -2.20 3.79 -21.03
CA ARG A 61 -2.20 2.31 -21.07
C ARG A 61 -1.40 1.71 -19.92
N LEU A 62 -0.22 2.25 -19.62
CA LEU A 62 0.60 1.79 -18.50
C LEU A 62 -0.17 1.89 -17.16
N VAL A 63 -0.85 3.00 -16.92
CA VAL A 63 -1.65 3.19 -15.69
C VAL A 63 -2.83 2.22 -15.66
N ASP A 64 -3.54 2.03 -16.77
CA ASP A 64 -4.64 1.09 -16.86
C ASP A 64 -4.17 -0.35 -16.58
N ASP A 65 -3.08 -0.77 -17.21
CA ASP A 65 -2.49 -2.10 -16.98
C ASP A 65 -2.07 -2.28 -15.52
N LEU A 66 -1.49 -1.26 -14.90
CA LEU A 66 -1.04 -1.32 -13.51
C LEU A 66 -2.22 -1.38 -12.53
N LEU A 67 -3.20 -0.49 -12.68
CA LEU A 67 -4.31 -0.35 -11.74
C LEU A 67 -5.37 -1.46 -11.88
N ASN A 68 -5.50 -2.06 -13.06
CA ASN A 68 -6.43 -3.18 -13.29
C ASN A 68 -5.87 -4.54 -12.86
N LYS A 69 -4.56 -4.65 -12.52
CA LYS A 69 -4.04 -5.89 -11.93
C LYS A 69 -4.72 -6.15 -10.58
N PRO A 70 -5.33 -7.32 -10.40
CA PRO A 70 -5.94 -7.66 -9.11
C PRO A 70 -4.87 -7.75 -8.02
N GLY A 71 -5.27 -7.47 -6.79
CA GLY A 71 -4.45 -7.76 -5.62
C GLY A 71 -4.33 -9.27 -5.43
N LEU A 72 -3.11 -9.78 -5.38
CA LEU A 72 -2.82 -11.15 -5.00
C LEU A 72 -2.64 -11.26 -3.48
N PRO A 73 -2.88 -12.44 -2.88
CA PRO A 73 -2.65 -12.63 -1.46
C PRO A 73 -1.19 -12.33 -1.06
N PHE A 74 -1.02 -11.66 0.07
CA PHE A 74 0.26 -11.54 0.78
C PHE A 74 0.49 -12.82 1.61
N SER A 75 0.60 -13.95 0.93
CA SER A 75 0.78 -15.28 1.54
C SER A 75 2.22 -15.50 1.99
N GLN A 76 2.47 -16.59 2.72
CA GLN A 76 3.78 -16.92 3.31
C GLN A 76 4.91 -17.06 2.28
N ASP A 77 4.59 -17.28 1.00
CA ASP A 77 5.54 -17.36 -0.11
C ASP A 77 5.96 -15.99 -0.68
N PHE A 78 5.39 -14.89 -0.16
CA PHE A 78 5.71 -13.53 -0.59
C PHE A 78 6.37 -12.74 0.53
N ASP A 79 7.67 -12.55 0.41
CA ASP A 79 8.44 -11.67 1.29
C ASP A 79 8.72 -10.34 0.57
N MET A 80 8.31 -9.23 1.21
CA MET A 80 8.59 -7.89 0.70
C MET A 80 10.02 -7.43 0.98
N THR A 81 10.77 -8.09 1.88
CA THR A 81 12.10 -7.64 2.26
C THR A 81 13.07 -7.61 1.08
N GLY A 82 14.01 -6.69 1.13
CA GLY A 82 15.06 -6.55 0.12
C GLY A 82 15.03 -5.24 -0.68
N ASN A 83 15.82 -5.23 -1.74
CA ASN A 83 15.95 -4.09 -2.63
C ASN A 83 14.94 -4.17 -3.77
N TRP A 84 14.37 -3.02 -4.10
CA TRP A 84 13.35 -2.86 -5.14
C TRP A 84 13.71 -1.72 -6.07
N GLN A 85 13.34 -1.86 -7.34
CA GLN A 85 13.12 -0.71 -8.21
C GLN A 85 11.73 -0.17 -7.95
N CYS A 86 11.59 1.14 -7.79
CA CYS A 86 10.30 1.78 -7.55
C CYS A 86 10.16 3.02 -8.42
N ARG A 87 8.95 3.33 -8.89
CA ARG A 87 8.64 4.59 -9.55
C ARG A 87 7.35 5.16 -9.04
N THR A 88 7.23 6.48 -9.12
CA THR A 88 6.01 7.20 -8.79
C THR A 88 5.29 7.58 -10.08
N ILE A 89 3.97 7.48 -10.07
CA ILE A 89 3.08 7.94 -11.12
C ILE A 89 2.09 8.89 -10.46
N LYS A 90 1.99 10.13 -10.95
CA LYS A 90 1.07 11.14 -10.42
C LYS A 90 -0.13 11.29 -11.33
N LEU A 91 -1.33 11.23 -10.76
CA LEU A 91 -2.61 11.27 -11.47
C LEU A 91 -3.51 12.39 -10.95
N GLY A 92 -4.02 13.18 -11.87
CA GLY A 92 -5.02 14.23 -11.62
C GLY A 92 -4.55 15.38 -10.75
N GLY A 93 -5.36 16.43 -10.66
CA GLY A 93 -5.14 17.57 -9.78
C GLY A 93 -4.08 18.57 -10.22
N MET A 94 -3.46 18.37 -11.37
CA MET A 94 -2.36 19.19 -11.90
C MET A 94 -2.35 19.18 -13.44
N ALA A 95 -1.48 19.98 -14.03
CA ALA A 95 -1.22 19.99 -15.47
C ALA A 95 0.28 19.73 -15.75
N PRO A 96 0.63 18.66 -16.51
CA PRO A 96 -0.25 17.63 -17.05
C PRO A 96 -0.86 16.73 -15.98
N ALA A 97 -2.08 16.22 -16.21
CA ALA A 97 -2.79 15.38 -15.24
C ALA A 97 -2.25 13.94 -15.12
N LEU A 98 -1.20 13.59 -15.85
CA LEU A 98 -0.50 12.31 -15.75
C LEU A 98 1.00 12.52 -15.93
N ILE A 99 1.77 12.10 -14.94
CA ILE A 99 3.24 12.09 -15.00
C ILE A 99 3.75 10.73 -14.54
N VAL A 100 4.48 10.04 -15.42
CA VAL A 100 5.17 8.79 -15.11
C VAL A 100 6.66 9.08 -14.92
N TYR A 101 7.15 8.91 -13.68
CA TYR A 101 8.57 9.10 -13.38
C TYR A 101 9.41 7.87 -13.74
N GLY A 102 10.73 8.06 -13.84
CA GLY A 102 11.69 6.97 -13.99
C GLY A 102 11.81 6.09 -12.75
N TRP A 103 12.62 5.04 -12.86
CA TRP A 103 12.86 4.09 -11.79
C TRP A 103 13.92 4.60 -10.79
N PHE A 104 13.62 4.43 -9.53
CA PHE A 104 14.46 4.75 -8.38
C PHE A 104 14.76 3.50 -7.55
N LYS A 105 15.55 3.65 -6.50
CA LYS A 105 15.87 2.59 -5.54
C LYS A 105 14.98 2.72 -4.31
N CYS A 106 14.37 1.62 -3.94
CA CYS A 106 13.62 1.46 -2.70
C CYS A 106 14.15 0.24 -1.92
N LYS A 107 13.95 0.24 -0.62
CA LYS A 107 14.29 -0.89 0.26
C LYS A 107 13.14 -1.18 1.18
N VAL A 108 12.82 -2.45 1.36
CA VAL A 108 11.90 -2.93 2.39
C VAL A 108 12.70 -3.75 3.40
N THR A 109 12.45 -3.50 4.67
CA THR A 109 13.04 -4.24 5.80
C THR A 109 11.92 -4.81 6.66
N ASP A 110 12.22 -5.87 7.39
CA ASP A 110 11.39 -6.39 8.48
C ASP A 110 12.20 -6.30 9.77
N ASP A 111 11.62 -5.74 10.81
CA ASP A 111 12.25 -5.62 12.14
C ASP A 111 11.53 -6.46 13.20
N GLY A 112 10.76 -7.46 12.76
CA GLY A 112 9.94 -8.34 13.61
C GLY A 112 8.56 -7.76 13.95
N SER A 113 8.29 -6.49 13.59
CA SER A 113 6.95 -5.87 13.74
C SER A 113 6.29 -5.59 12.39
N GLY A 114 6.79 -6.21 11.32
CA GLY A 114 6.28 -6.12 9.95
C GLY A 114 7.16 -5.31 9.03
N TRP A 115 6.70 -5.19 7.79
CA TRP A 115 7.45 -4.56 6.72
C TRP A 115 7.50 -3.04 6.84
N ALA A 116 8.70 -2.48 6.62
CA ALA A 116 8.95 -1.06 6.55
C ALA A 116 9.60 -0.71 5.21
N LEU A 117 9.07 0.30 4.51
CA LEU A 117 9.55 0.79 3.23
C LEU A 117 10.37 2.06 3.41
N GLU A 118 11.44 2.20 2.63
CA GLU A 118 12.14 3.46 2.43
C GLU A 118 12.52 3.62 0.95
N LYS A 119 12.13 4.73 0.33
CA LYS A 119 12.64 5.16 -0.97
C LYS A 119 13.97 5.85 -0.75
N ILE A 120 15.06 5.21 -1.19
CA ILE A 120 16.44 5.59 -0.87
C ILE A 120 17.14 6.40 -1.97
N SER A 121 16.46 6.67 -3.11
CA SER A 121 17.00 7.53 -4.16
C SER A 121 15.93 8.47 -4.74
N GLY A 122 16.38 9.49 -5.47
CA GLY A 122 15.54 10.58 -5.96
C GLY A 122 15.37 11.69 -4.93
N SER A 123 14.82 12.83 -5.34
CA SER A 123 14.60 14.01 -4.48
C SER A 123 13.40 13.84 -3.55
N GLN A 124 12.25 13.43 -4.07
CA GLN A 124 11.07 13.12 -3.26
C GLN A 124 11.15 11.68 -2.77
N ARG A 125 11.09 11.49 -1.47
CA ARG A 125 11.23 10.21 -0.77
C ARG A 125 10.05 9.94 0.14
N THR A 126 9.86 8.68 0.47
CA THR A 126 8.88 8.23 1.47
C THR A 126 9.52 7.19 2.37
N LYS A 127 9.08 7.15 3.62
CA LYS A 127 9.44 6.15 4.62
C LYS A 127 8.23 5.82 5.48
N GLY A 128 7.90 4.54 5.63
CA GLY A 128 6.72 4.13 6.39
C GLY A 128 6.61 2.63 6.59
N ARG A 129 5.47 2.20 7.12
CA ARG A 129 5.17 0.81 7.47
C ARG A 129 3.90 0.32 6.82
N PHE A 130 3.84 -1.00 6.66
CA PHE A 130 2.66 -1.71 6.18
C PHE A 130 1.94 -2.37 7.36
N TYR A 131 0.62 -2.32 7.32
CA TYR A 131 -0.30 -2.94 8.28
C TYR A 131 -1.28 -3.82 7.52
N THR A 132 -1.50 -5.04 8.00
CA THR A 132 -2.45 -5.97 7.38
C THR A 132 -3.87 -5.44 7.52
N GLU A 133 -4.59 -5.39 6.41
CA GLU A 133 -6.01 -5.04 6.37
C GLU A 133 -6.84 -6.23 5.90
N SER A 134 -6.33 -6.95 4.88
CA SER A 134 -6.91 -8.21 4.39
C SER A 134 -5.80 -9.06 3.76
N ASP A 135 -6.16 -10.24 3.29
CA ASP A 135 -5.19 -11.14 2.61
C ASP A 135 -4.56 -10.53 1.36
N THR A 136 -5.28 -9.62 0.68
CA THR A 136 -4.86 -9.04 -0.61
C THR A 136 -4.55 -7.54 -0.54
N ARG A 137 -4.69 -6.92 0.64
CA ARG A 137 -4.48 -5.49 0.83
C ARG A 137 -3.79 -5.19 2.15
N LEU A 138 -2.76 -4.35 2.09
CA LEU A 138 -2.14 -3.76 3.27
C LEU A 138 -2.42 -2.26 3.28
N THR A 139 -2.50 -1.66 4.47
CA THR A 139 -2.47 -0.20 4.63
C THR A 139 -1.04 0.25 4.85
N TYR A 140 -0.60 1.25 4.08
CA TYR A 140 0.67 1.93 4.24
C TYR A 140 0.46 3.23 5.00
N LEU A 141 1.22 3.44 6.07
CA LEU A 141 1.33 4.71 6.80
C LEU A 141 2.78 5.14 6.81
N GLY A 142 3.05 6.34 6.33
CA GLY A 142 4.42 6.83 6.19
C GLY A 142 4.51 8.34 6.16
N THR A 143 5.70 8.82 5.82
CA THR A 143 6.01 10.24 5.71
C THR A 143 6.78 10.52 4.42
N GLY A 144 6.32 11.54 3.69
CA GLY A 144 7.04 12.10 2.56
C GLY A 144 8.08 13.12 3.02
N TYR A 145 9.24 13.13 2.37
CA TYR A 145 10.33 14.07 2.66
C TYR A 145 11.21 14.31 1.43
N VAL A 146 12.02 15.34 1.44
CA VAL A 146 13.03 15.59 0.40
C VAL A 146 14.40 15.06 0.83
N SER A 147 15.24 14.71 -0.16
CA SER A 147 16.47 13.93 0.04
C SER A 147 17.52 14.56 0.96
N ASP A 148 17.50 15.87 1.12
CA ASP A 148 18.38 16.66 1.98
C ASP A 148 17.83 16.86 3.41
N GLN A 149 16.64 16.33 3.69
CA GLN A 149 15.98 16.41 4.98
C GLN A 149 15.92 15.04 5.67
N LYS A 150 15.86 15.06 7.00
CA LYS A 150 15.55 13.86 7.77
C LYS A 150 14.03 13.62 7.76
N PRO A 151 13.57 12.37 7.55
CA PRO A 151 12.15 12.06 7.66
C PRO A 151 11.65 12.35 9.08
N VAL A 152 10.51 13.03 9.18
CA VAL A 152 9.78 13.14 10.45
C VAL A 152 9.02 11.84 10.71
N LYS A 153 8.56 11.63 11.94
CA LYS A 153 7.71 10.47 12.24
C LYS A 153 6.32 10.68 11.64
N TYR A 154 5.68 9.58 11.23
CA TYR A 154 4.26 9.60 10.87
C TYR A 154 3.42 10.19 12.02
N GLY A 155 2.40 10.99 11.68
CA GLY A 155 1.60 11.75 12.63
C GLY A 155 2.10 13.18 12.86
N ALA A 156 3.11 13.64 12.08
CA ALA A 156 3.60 15.02 12.15
C ALA A 156 2.67 16.03 11.46
N GLY A 157 1.73 15.55 10.65
CA GLY A 157 0.68 16.34 10.04
C GLY A 157 0.52 16.16 8.54
N PRO A 158 -0.56 16.70 7.96
CA PRO A 158 -1.00 16.37 6.60
C PRO A 158 -0.02 16.76 5.49
N LYS A 159 0.94 17.65 5.76
CA LYS A 159 1.96 18.05 4.77
C LYS A 159 2.99 16.96 4.51
N THR A 160 3.22 16.11 5.50
CA THR A 160 4.22 15.04 5.43
C THR A 160 3.61 13.66 5.53
N ASP A 161 2.47 13.51 6.23
CA ASP A 161 1.84 12.22 6.42
C ASP A 161 1.29 11.65 5.10
N GLU A 162 1.61 10.40 4.85
CA GLU A 162 1.17 9.63 3.70
C GLU A 162 0.42 8.40 4.17
N ALA A 163 -0.77 8.19 3.63
CA ALA A 163 -1.57 7.00 3.86
C ALA A 163 -2.09 6.44 2.54
N GLY A 164 -2.13 5.13 2.40
CA GLY A 164 -2.59 4.48 1.17
C GLY A 164 -2.72 2.99 1.30
N TYR A 165 -3.10 2.36 0.20
CA TYR A 165 -3.26 0.91 0.13
C TYR A 165 -2.19 0.27 -0.74
N ALA A 166 -1.64 -0.85 -0.28
CA ALA A 166 -0.68 -1.65 -1.03
C ALA A 166 -1.32 -2.96 -1.51
N TYR A 167 -0.96 -3.34 -2.74
CA TYR A 167 -1.45 -4.54 -3.42
C TYR A 167 -0.28 -5.31 -4.03
N ARG A 168 -0.16 -6.60 -3.71
CA ARG A 168 0.72 -7.51 -4.44
C ARG A 168 0.17 -7.68 -5.86
N THR A 169 0.98 -7.48 -6.89
CA THR A 169 0.57 -7.56 -8.30
C THR A 169 1.29 -8.64 -9.07
N GLY A 170 2.21 -9.33 -8.42
CA GLY A 170 2.97 -10.43 -9.02
C GLY A 170 3.92 -11.09 -8.01
N LYS A 171 4.69 -12.09 -8.49
CA LYS A 171 5.71 -12.76 -7.67
C LYS A 171 6.77 -11.77 -7.15
N ASN A 172 7.18 -10.83 -8.00
CA ASN A 172 8.20 -9.85 -7.73
C ASN A 172 7.68 -8.43 -8.01
N ALA A 173 6.42 -8.16 -7.68
CA ALA A 173 5.80 -6.87 -7.94
C ALA A 173 4.70 -6.54 -6.93
N PHE A 174 4.63 -5.28 -6.52
CA PHE A 174 3.53 -4.71 -5.78
C PHE A 174 3.36 -3.22 -6.14
N ARG A 175 2.26 -2.63 -5.75
CA ARG A 175 2.03 -1.19 -5.86
C ARG A 175 1.47 -0.63 -4.57
N ILE A 176 1.67 0.67 -4.35
CA ILE A 176 1.01 1.46 -3.31
C ILE A 176 0.21 2.56 -4.01
N GLU A 177 -1.02 2.76 -3.59
CA GLU A 177 -1.91 3.80 -4.07
C GLU A 177 -2.16 4.79 -2.92
N LEU A 178 -1.65 6.02 -3.05
CA LEU A 178 -1.67 7.10 -2.05
C LEU A 178 -2.68 8.16 -2.47
N PRO A 179 -3.93 8.13 -1.97
CA PRO A 179 -4.95 9.10 -2.32
C PRO A 179 -4.69 10.46 -1.66
N ALA A 180 -5.08 11.52 -2.34
CA ALA A 180 -5.05 12.91 -1.87
C ALA A 180 -3.74 13.29 -1.16
N PRO A 181 -2.55 13.10 -1.80
CA PRO A 181 -1.32 13.61 -1.25
C PRO A 181 -1.44 15.13 -1.05
N TYR A 182 -0.73 15.70 -0.08
CA TYR A 182 -0.87 17.14 0.22
C TYR A 182 -0.46 18.03 -0.95
N TYR A 183 0.50 17.59 -1.76
CA TYR A 183 1.02 18.36 -2.89
C TYR A 183 0.66 17.73 -4.23
N GLU A 184 0.35 18.59 -5.22
CA GLU A 184 0.33 18.38 -6.67
C GLU A 184 -0.84 17.50 -7.19
N SER A 185 -0.89 16.21 -6.87
CA SER A 185 -1.79 15.26 -7.53
C SER A 185 -3.00 14.86 -6.67
N LEU A 186 -4.01 14.25 -7.30
CA LEU A 186 -5.12 13.61 -6.58
C LEU A 186 -4.75 12.19 -6.11
N LEU A 187 -3.91 11.49 -6.87
CA LEU A 187 -3.45 10.15 -6.53
C LEU A 187 -1.99 9.97 -6.93
N ASN A 188 -1.17 9.52 -6.00
CA ASN A 188 0.15 8.96 -6.32
C ASN A 188 0.07 7.44 -6.34
N VAL A 189 0.58 6.83 -7.41
CA VAL A 189 0.79 5.39 -7.47
C VAL A 189 2.28 5.12 -7.46
N MET A 190 2.74 4.34 -6.50
CA MET A 190 4.10 3.83 -6.49
C MET A 190 4.09 2.38 -7.00
N GLU A 191 4.81 2.11 -8.07
CA GLU A 191 5.02 0.77 -8.62
C GLU A 191 6.38 0.23 -8.19
N PHE A 192 6.40 -1.05 -7.80
CA PHE A 192 7.61 -1.75 -7.35
C PHE A 192 7.81 -3.04 -8.15
N ARG A 193 9.09 -3.28 -8.50
CA ARG A 193 9.54 -4.52 -9.15
C ARG A 193 10.94 -4.93 -8.70
N ARG A 194 11.27 -6.20 -8.81
CA ARG A 194 12.62 -6.75 -8.64
C ARG A 194 12.85 -8.00 -9.48
#